data_255bf91391677dfb6b52ce2010b1ee2f
#
_entry.id   255bf91391677dfb6b52ce2010b1ee2f
#
_cell.length_a   1.000
_cell.length_b   1.000
_cell.length_c   1.000
_cell.angle_alpha   90.00
_cell.angle_beta   90.00
_cell.angle_gamma   90.00
#
_symmetry.space_group_name_H-M   'P 1'
#
loop_
_entity.id
_entity.type
_entity.pdbx_description
1 polymer ?
#
loop_
_entity_poly.entity_id
_entity_poly.type
_entity_poly.pdbx_seq_one_letter_code
_entity_poly.pdbx_strand_id
1 'polypeptide(L)'
;LDSYPELQRELKLITYGWLLNLSPTKRTAPKFSTVQSRLCKALATYRFLAQESAHSLSALSSSSLRQKFDEHFVESGFSSGSLGQVFTAINRAIEYSPWHKIALSLARIESKKEARRLNGIGQQQTLVIPERLCHAIYGEAMALIEEAFPHATLIANTERDLQDNYMQGKQILEDKVKSGGIFTFMNPDGSIETQKFATNIAYNQPKQPNELIKPLARKLPNIPLKNGDDFKRYLGQLITASYIVCGGFSGMRDSELDKLTSNSYYQDSLSGRDLHLLQSHTFKLGEKRETWVTAAVSKTAIDLMSILTKRWREKAQYPDEEYANSLWVNQTLRSHAPKLISNWNERLKRFCKQFDFVVTDEDYQECVESNPRSQVKIEKQVVVGQPWPLSTHQFRRTLAFYCVKNRLGTLVALKQQFKHLYLSMTEWYTNGGKLASLQDLKVDTKIQQALEVINAETTANKIFKQWHSDEKLSGSHGKAIMKMRGDVPTIYSSWDVIYRAVKEGKLTLHGTSHSYCKNGYNCDMDGVVMPQFCVDCSSGSSIIDEQQAKWWQKKHRSLTTYMAYGDDISVTDRSHYITQIRAAENVMQDFGMEFTAFEAELAVMEI
;
A
#
# COMPACT_ATOMS: atom_id res chain seq x y z
N LEU A 1 34.68 2.96 6.61
CA LEU A 1 34.99 1.93 7.62
C LEU A 1 36.26 1.14 7.32
N ASP A 2 36.85 1.29 6.14
CA ASP A 2 38.05 0.51 5.76
C ASP A 2 39.26 0.80 6.66
N SER A 3 39.35 2.01 7.20
CA SER A 3 40.36 2.43 8.17
C SER A 3 40.07 1.95 9.61
N TYR A 4 38.93 1.31 9.87
CA TYR A 4 38.50 0.84 11.20
C TYR A 4 38.12 -0.64 11.16
N PRO A 5 39.08 -1.55 11.07
CA PRO A 5 38.85 -2.99 10.86
C PRO A 5 38.04 -3.65 11.98
N GLU A 6 38.17 -3.18 13.22
CA GLU A 6 37.39 -3.68 14.36
C GLU A 6 35.90 -3.41 14.23
N LEU A 7 35.53 -2.16 13.92
CA LEU A 7 34.14 -1.77 13.65
C LEU A 7 33.56 -2.51 12.44
N GLN A 8 34.38 -2.68 11.39
CA GLN A 8 33.95 -3.42 10.20
C GLN A 8 33.70 -4.90 10.53
N ARG A 9 34.58 -5.53 11.31
CA ARG A 9 34.43 -6.91 11.75
C ARG A 9 33.19 -7.08 12.63
N GLU A 10 33.00 -6.19 13.61
CA GLU A 10 31.83 -6.21 14.50
C GLU A 10 30.52 -6.12 13.69
N LEU A 11 30.42 -5.13 12.79
CA LEU A 11 29.23 -4.96 11.95
C LEU A 11 28.96 -6.16 11.02
N LYS A 12 30.00 -6.77 10.46
CA LYS A 12 29.89 -8.00 9.65
C LYS A 12 29.33 -9.16 10.47
N LEU A 13 29.85 -9.38 11.68
CA LEU A 13 29.39 -10.45 12.56
C LEU A 13 27.93 -10.26 12.99
N ILE A 14 27.54 -9.03 13.35
CA ILE A 14 26.17 -8.69 13.69
C ILE A 14 25.23 -8.95 12.48
N THR A 15 25.65 -8.50 11.30
CA THR A 15 24.87 -8.71 10.08
C THR A 15 24.73 -10.19 9.73
N TYR A 16 25.78 -10.95 9.91
CA TYR A 16 25.79 -12.40 9.73
C TYR A 16 24.82 -13.09 10.71
N GLY A 17 24.82 -12.62 11.99
CA GLY A 17 23.84 -13.07 12.98
C GLY A 17 22.40 -12.85 12.52
N TRP A 18 22.10 -11.68 11.93
CA TRP A 18 20.76 -11.38 11.41
C TRP A 18 20.35 -12.22 10.19
N LEU A 19 21.31 -12.58 9.33
CA LEU A 19 21.03 -13.37 8.12
C LEU A 19 20.73 -14.84 8.43
N LEU A 20 21.47 -15.42 9.35
CA LEU A 20 21.48 -16.88 9.57
C LEU A 20 20.61 -17.35 10.72
N ASN A 21 20.09 -16.44 11.54
CA ASN A 21 19.42 -16.84 12.77
C ASN A 21 18.02 -16.22 12.90
N LEU A 22 17.16 -16.99 13.57
CA LEU A 22 15.85 -16.51 14.00
C LEU A 22 16.01 -15.50 15.13
N SER A 23 15.17 -14.46 15.16
CA SER A 23 15.03 -13.61 16.34
C SER A 23 14.52 -14.46 17.51
N PRO A 24 15.07 -14.30 18.74
CA PRO A 24 14.54 -14.98 19.92
C PRO A 24 13.04 -14.75 20.17
N THR A 25 12.51 -13.66 19.61
CA THR A 25 11.10 -13.25 19.78
C THR A 25 10.22 -13.53 18.56
N LYS A 26 10.75 -14.13 17.49
CA LYS A 26 10.01 -14.38 16.24
C LYS A 26 10.21 -15.80 15.73
N ARG A 27 9.13 -16.38 15.19
CA ARG A 27 9.13 -17.74 14.64
C ARG A 27 9.70 -17.84 13.22
N THR A 28 9.89 -16.72 12.52
CA THR A 28 10.35 -16.68 11.13
C THR A 28 11.62 -15.87 10.98
N ALA A 29 12.53 -16.33 10.12
CA ALA A 29 13.73 -15.59 9.77
C ALA A 29 13.40 -14.23 9.10
N PRO A 30 14.20 -13.19 9.33
CA PRO A 30 14.01 -11.93 8.64
C PRO A 30 14.28 -12.10 7.13
N LYS A 31 13.44 -11.50 6.28
CA LYS A 31 13.71 -11.43 4.83
C LYS A 31 15.03 -10.68 4.57
N PHE A 32 15.72 -11.04 3.50
CA PHE A 32 16.99 -10.40 3.12
C PHE A 32 16.88 -8.86 3.04
N SER A 33 15.80 -8.35 2.45
CA SER A 33 15.53 -6.91 2.37
C SER A 33 15.42 -6.23 3.76
N THR A 34 14.90 -6.95 4.76
CA THR A 34 14.84 -6.48 6.16
C THR A 34 16.24 -6.38 6.76
N VAL A 35 17.09 -7.37 6.50
CA VAL A 35 18.49 -7.37 6.98
C VAL A 35 19.28 -6.26 6.30
N GLN A 36 19.11 -6.08 4.99
CA GLN A 36 19.73 -5.00 4.23
C GLN A 36 19.31 -3.62 4.77
N SER A 37 18.02 -3.42 5.04
CA SER A 37 17.53 -2.16 5.64
C SER A 37 18.14 -1.91 7.02
N ARG A 38 18.24 -2.95 7.87
CA ARG A 38 18.89 -2.86 9.18
C ARG A 38 20.38 -2.52 9.06
N LEU A 39 21.07 -3.15 8.12
CA LEU A 39 22.48 -2.88 7.84
C LEU A 39 22.68 -1.42 7.43
N CYS A 40 21.85 -0.88 6.52
CA CYS A 40 21.94 0.52 6.12
C CYS A 40 21.77 1.48 7.32
N LYS A 41 20.89 1.15 8.28
CA LYS A 41 20.69 1.96 9.49
C LYS A 41 21.82 1.77 10.50
N ALA A 42 22.32 0.57 10.67
CA ALA A 42 23.50 0.31 11.48
C ALA A 42 24.75 1.00 10.93
N LEU A 43 24.96 1.00 9.60
CA LEU A 43 26.06 1.71 8.96
C LEU A 43 26.12 3.19 9.32
N ALA A 44 24.98 3.87 9.49
CA ALA A 44 24.96 5.25 9.94
C ALA A 44 25.57 5.39 11.35
N THR A 45 25.19 4.50 12.27
CA THR A 45 25.77 4.43 13.62
C THR A 45 27.27 4.13 13.57
N TYR A 46 27.69 3.16 12.78
CA TYR A 46 29.11 2.78 12.70
C TYR A 46 30.00 3.83 12.03
N ARG A 47 29.45 4.61 11.10
CA ARG A 47 30.16 5.79 10.54
C ARG A 47 30.38 6.86 11.59
N PHE A 48 29.39 7.13 12.42
CA PHE A 48 29.53 8.04 13.56
C PHE A 48 30.61 7.53 14.54
N LEU A 49 30.56 6.24 14.92
CA LEU A 49 31.57 5.66 15.81
C LEU A 49 32.99 5.76 15.24
N ALA A 50 33.16 5.59 13.93
CA ALA A 50 34.44 5.77 13.26
C ALA A 50 34.92 7.23 13.31
N GLN A 51 34.02 8.22 13.16
CA GLN A 51 34.34 9.64 13.28
C GLN A 51 34.81 9.99 14.70
N GLU A 52 34.22 9.40 15.72
CA GLU A 52 34.58 9.58 17.13
C GLU A 52 35.73 8.64 17.58
N SER A 53 36.38 7.92 16.65
CA SER A 53 37.47 6.98 16.93
C SER A 53 37.10 5.91 17.98
N ALA A 54 35.83 5.53 18.05
CA ALA A 54 35.35 4.45 18.90
C ALA A 54 35.61 3.07 18.25
N HIS A 55 35.85 2.06 19.06
CA HIS A 55 36.26 0.71 18.59
C HIS A 55 35.08 -0.30 18.56
N SER A 56 33.95 -0.01 19.16
CA SER A 56 32.81 -0.91 19.29
C SER A 56 31.52 -0.14 19.46
N LEU A 57 30.39 -0.77 19.09
CA LEU A 57 29.04 -0.28 19.38
C LEU A 57 28.80 -0.08 20.89
N SER A 58 29.46 -0.88 21.74
CA SER A 58 29.42 -0.75 23.20
C SER A 58 29.91 0.58 23.73
N ALA A 59 30.71 1.33 22.97
CA ALA A 59 31.16 2.67 23.35
C ALA A 59 30.01 3.66 23.58
N LEU A 60 28.84 3.42 22.99
CA LEU A 60 27.62 4.18 23.22
C LEU A 60 27.04 4.03 24.64
N SER A 61 27.62 3.18 25.50
CA SER A 61 27.31 3.13 26.95
C SER A 61 27.86 4.35 27.70
N SER A 62 28.89 5.02 27.15
CA SER A 62 29.40 6.28 27.68
C SER A 62 28.38 7.40 27.48
N SER A 63 28.02 8.10 28.55
CA SER A 63 27.07 9.23 28.49
C SER A 63 27.54 10.35 27.57
N SER A 64 28.85 10.64 27.59
CA SER A 64 29.45 11.67 26.73
C SER A 64 29.33 11.30 25.24
N LEU A 65 29.72 10.08 24.86
CA LEU A 65 29.63 9.64 23.47
C LEU A 65 28.16 9.49 23.04
N ARG A 66 27.28 9.10 23.94
CA ARG A 66 25.84 9.03 23.68
C ARG A 66 25.25 10.41 23.39
N GLN A 67 25.62 11.43 24.11
CA GLN A 67 25.19 12.79 23.87
C GLN A 67 25.65 13.28 22.48
N LYS A 68 26.90 13.08 22.11
CA LYS A 68 27.42 13.41 20.79
C LYS A 68 26.69 12.64 19.67
N PHE A 69 26.34 11.39 19.92
CA PHE A 69 25.55 10.58 19.00
C PHE A 69 24.17 11.19 18.77
N ASP A 70 23.50 11.60 19.83
CA ASP A 70 22.19 12.23 19.76
C ASP A 70 22.26 13.56 18.98
N GLU A 71 23.25 14.40 19.28
CA GLU A 71 23.50 15.68 18.60
C GLU A 71 23.79 15.47 17.10
N HIS A 72 24.68 14.55 16.75
CA HIS A 72 25.04 14.21 15.37
C HIS A 72 23.81 13.84 14.52
N PHE A 73 22.90 13.01 15.05
CA PHE A 73 21.72 12.60 14.32
C PHE A 73 20.63 13.67 14.24
N VAL A 74 20.56 14.57 15.21
CA VAL A 74 19.69 15.76 15.14
C VAL A 74 20.20 16.71 14.06
N GLU A 75 21.48 17.04 14.05
CA GLU A 75 22.12 17.91 13.07
C GLU A 75 22.07 17.34 11.64
N SER A 76 22.17 16.03 11.50
CA SER A 76 22.05 15.34 10.22
C SER A 76 20.64 15.36 9.63
N GLY A 77 19.64 15.95 10.31
CA GLY A 77 18.27 16.12 9.82
C GLY A 77 17.48 14.83 9.69
N PHE A 78 17.82 13.80 10.45
CA PHE A 78 17.06 12.54 10.47
C PHE A 78 15.66 12.77 11.05
N SER A 79 14.62 12.33 10.33
CA SER A 79 13.26 12.34 10.87
C SER A 79 13.14 11.39 12.07
N SER A 80 12.17 11.63 12.97
CA SER A 80 11.88 10.74 14.10
C SER A 80 11.64 9.28 13.66
N GLY A 81 11.04 9.06 12.50
CA GLY A 81 10.88 7.73 11.92
C GLY A 81 12.22 7.08 11.54
N SER A 82 13.14 7.84 10.94
CA SER A 82 14.49 7.36 10.58
C SER A 82 15.34 7.08 11.81
N LEU A 83 15.30 7.96 12.81
CA LEU A 83 15.96 7.77 14.11
C LEU A 83 15.43 6.52 14.83
N GLY A 84 14.11 6.33 14.86
CA GLY A 84 13.51 5.14 15.43
C GLY A 84 13.98 3.83 14.78
N GLN A 85 14.26 3.87 13.45
CA GLN A 85 14.85 2.72 12.75
C GLN A 85 16.32 2.51 13.10
N VAL A 86 17.12 3.58 13.30
CA VAL A 86 18.51 3.49 13.77
C VAL A 86 18.53 2.83 15.15
N PHE A 87 17.75 3.33 16.10
CA PHE A 87 17.66 2.71 17.44
C PHE A 87 17.12 1.28 17.40
N THR A 88 16.21 0.98 16.49
CA THR A 88 15.74 -0.39 16.29
C THR A 88 16.86 -1.29 15.78
N ALA A 89 17.74 -0.83 14.89
CA ALA A 89 18.87 -1.61 14.41
C ALA A 89 19.87 -1.89 15.56
N ILE A 90 20.15 -0.91 16.42
CA ILE A 90 20.96 -1.09 17.63
C ILE A 90 20.32 -2.13 18.57
N ASN A 91 19.02 -2.00 18.87
CA ASN A 91 18.32 -2.97 19.70
C ASN A 91 18.35 -4.39 19.11
N ARG A 92 18.27 -4.51 17.78
CA ARG A 92 18.40 -5.80 17.11
C ARG A 92 19.82 -6.35 17.18
N ALA A 93 20.85 -5.51 17.17
CA ALA A 93 22.21 -5.97 17.45
C ALA A 93 22.30 -6.56 18.86
N ILE A 94 21.79 -5.86 19.86
CA ILE A 94 21.75 -6.33 21.26
C ILE A 94 20.99 -7.66 21.39
N GLU A 95 19.79 -7.75 20.81
CA GLU A 95 18.93 -8.94 20.86
C GLU A 95 19.58 -10.19 20.26
N TYR A 96 20.41 -10.02 19.22
CA TYR A 96 21.08 -11.12 18.53
C TYR A 96 22.47 -11.46 19.14
N SER A 97 22.86 -10.85 20.28
CA SER A 97 24.11 -11.15 20.97
C SER A 97 24.38 -12.64 21.16
N PRO A 98 23.41 -13.51 21.48
CA PRO A 98 23.64 -14.95 21.61
C PRO A 98 24.17 -15.61 20.34
N TRP A 99 23.86 -15.03 19.17
CA TRP A 99 24.23 -15.59 17.87
C TRP A 99 25.56 -15.08 17.34
N HIS A 100 25.79 -13.76 17.39
CA HIS A 100 27.06 -13.18 16.92
C HIS A 100 28.16 -13.21 17.99
N LYS A 101 27.85 -13.61 19.23
CA LYS A 101 28.79 -13.78 20.37
C LYS A 101 29.60 -12.53 20.72
N ILE A 102 29.12 -11.35 20.34
CA ILE A 102 29.72 -10.08 20.74
C ILE A 102 29.00 -9.61 22.01
N ALA A 103 29.75 -9.39 23.07
CA ALA A 103 29.21 -8.83 24.31
C ALA A 103 28.95 -7.32 24.11
N LEU A 104 27.72 -6.95 23.80
CA LEU A 104 27.30 -5.56 23.69
C LEU A 104 26.80 -5.06 25.05
N SER A 105 27.64 -4.28 25.76
CA SER A 105 27.31 -3.68 27.05
C SER A 105 26.41 -2.44 26.90
N LEU A 106 25.27 -2.61 26.23
CA LEU A 106 24.32 -1.55 25.97
C LEU A 106 22.92 -1.90 26.49
N ALA A 107 22.28 -0.93 27.17
CA ALA A 107 20.88 -1.06 27.51
C ALA A 107 19.98 -0.90 26.27
N ARG A 108 18.85 -1.61 26.27
CA ARG A 108 17.86 -1.49 25.20
C ARG A 108 17.27 -0.08 25.18
N ILE A 109 17.19 0.52 23.98
CA ILE A 109 16.69 1.88 23.76
C ILE A 109 15.19 1.83 23.48
N GLU A 110 14.40 2.67 24.11
CA GLU A 110 13.00 2.88 23.76
C GLU A 110 12.88 3.63 22.43
N SER A 111 13.09 2.93 21.32
CA SER A 111 13.32 3.50 19.98
C SER A 111 12.35 4.61 19.57
N LYS A 112 11.04 4.44 19.85
CA LYS A 112 10.03 5.43 19.46
C LYS A 112 10.03 6.66 20.37
N LYS A 113 10.18 6.46 21.68
CA LYS A 113 10.19 7.53 22.68
C LYS A 113 11.43 8.41 22.49
N GLU A 114 12.58 7.78 22.37
CA GLU A 114 13.85 8.44 22.20
C GLU A 114 13.95 9.19 20.86
N ALA A 115 13.49 8.59 19.78
CA ALA A 115 13.44 9.27 18.48
C ALA A 115 12.52 10.51 18.48
N ARG A 116 11.42 10.48 19.23
CA ARG A 116 10.54 11.66 19.39
C ARG A 116 11.17 12.73 20.29
N ARG A 117 11.92 12.33 21.31
CA ARG A 117 12.64 13.26 22.18
C ARG A 117 13.69 14.06 21.40
N LEU A 118 14.43 13.39 20.52
CA LEU A 118 15.51 14.01 19.74
C LEU A 118 15.00 14.84 18.57
N ASN A 119 13.92 14.40 17.93
CA ASN A 119 13.38 15.14 16.79
C ASN A 119 11.86 15.22 16.87
N GLY A 120 11.36 16.42 17.16
CA GLY A 120 9.92 16.72 17.20
C GLY A 120 9.22 16.69 15.84
N ILE A 121 9.96 16.56 14.72
CA ILE A 121 9.35 16.41 13.39
C ILE A 121 8.65 15.06 13.32
N GLY A 122 7.33 15.09 13.35
CA GLY A 122 6.50 13.90 13.25
C GLY A 122 6.75 13.10 11.95
N GLN A 123 6.26 11.88 11.93
CA GLN A 123 6.34 11.05 10.73
C GLN A 123 5.62 11.73 9.56
N GLN A 124 6.36 12.04 8.49
CA GLN A 124 5.82 12.65 7.29
C GLN A 124 5.02 11.63 6.49
N GLN A 125 3.87 12.05 5.98
CA GLN A 125 3.03 11.21 5.11
C GLN A 125 3.48 11.32 3.64
N THR A 126 3.07 10.33 2.85
CA THR A 126 3.10 10.44 1.39
C THR A 126 2.10 11.52 0.95
N LEU A 127 2.48 12.35 0.00
CA LEU A 127 1.64 13.44 -0.47
C LEU A 127 0.44 12.92 -1.27
N VAL A 128 -0.71 13.54 -1.07
CA VAL A 128 -1.87 13.42 -1.96
C VAL A 128 -1.56 14.19 -3.24
N ILE A 129 -1.92 13.65 -4.38
CA ILE A 129 -1.80 14.35 -5.66
C ILE A 129 -2.93 15.37 -5.75
N PRO A 130 -2.67 16.66 -6.02
CA PRO A 130 -3.71 17.67 -6.24
C PRO A 130 -4.73 17.25 -7.32
N GLU A 131 -5.98 17.65 -7.20
CA GLU A 131 -7.08 17.15 -8.01
C GLU A 131 -6.86 17.38 -9.51
N ARG A 132 -6.46 18.59 -9.88
CA ARG A 132 -6.13 18.94 -11.27
C ARG A 132 -5.03 18.03 -11.84
N LEU A 133 -3.94 17.86 -11.10
CA LEU A 133 -2.82 17.01 -11.51
C LEU A 133 -3.22 15.53 -11.53
N CYS A 134 -4.06 15.09 -10.59
CA CYS A 134 -4.58 13.73 -10.57
C CYS A 134 -5.38 13.43 -11.85
N HIS A 135 -6.30 14.32 -12.23
CA HIS A 135 -7.09 14.21 -13.45
C HIS A 135 -6.20 14.24 -14.70
N ALA A 136 -5.21 15.15 -14.76
CA ALA A 136 -4.31 15.25 -15.89
C ALA A 136 -3.44 13.99 -16.07
N ILE A 137 -2.80 13.52 -14.99
CA ILE A 137 -1.93 12.35 -15.01
C ILE A 137 -2.69 11.07 -15.37
N TYR A 138 -3.85 10.85 -14.74
CA TYR A 138 -4.65 9.65 -14.99
C TYR A 138 -5.34 9.71 -16.34
N GLY A 139 -5.83 10.90 -16.75
CA GLY A 139 -6.43 11.14 -18.06
C GLY A 139 -5.45 10.84 -19.19
N GLU A 140 -4.23 11.38 -19.12
CA GLU A 140 -3.18 11.11 -20.11
C GLU A 140 -2.78 9.63 -20.15
N ALA A 141 -2.65 9.00 -18.97
CA ALA A 141 -2.34 7.57 -18.91
C ALA A 141 -3.43 6.71 -19.57
N MET A 142 -4.70 7.04 -19.36
CA MET A 142 -5.82 6.35 -20.02
C MET A 142 -5.83 6.60 -21.53
N ALA A 143 -5.66 7.86 -21.97
CA ALA A 143 -5.65 8.22 -23.38
C ALA A 143 -4.54 7.48 -24.15
N LEU A 144 -3.34 7.41 -23.59
CA LEU A 144 -2.21 6.66 -24.18
C LEU A 144 -2.53 5.17 -24.35
N ILE A 145 -3.18 4.56 -23.36
CA ILE A 145 -3.56 3.13 -23.38
C ILE A 145 -4.64 2.91 -24.43
N GLU A 146 -5.65 3.75 -24.45
CA GLU A 146 -6.79 3.64 -25.38
C GLU A 146 -6.34 3.85 -26.84
N GLU A 147 -5.46 4.81 -27.10
CA GLU A 147 -4.88 5.04 -28.44
C GLU A 147 -3.98 3.88 -28.89
N ALA A 148 -3.21 3.31 -27.96
CA ALA A 148 -2.26 2.21 -28.27
C ALA A 148 -2.96 0.85 -28.43
N PHE A 149 -4.03 0.58 -27.69
CA PHE A 149 -4.61 -0.76 -27.57
C PHE A 149 -5.05 -1.36 -28.92
N PRO A 150 -5.74 -0.64 -29.83
CA PRO A 150 -6.09 -1.16 -31.16
C PRO A 150 -4.86 -1.56 -31.99
N HIS A 151 -3.69 -1.02 -31.68
CA HIS A 151 -2.43 -1.24 -32.37
C HIS A 151 -1.43 -2.10 -31.57
N ALA A 152 -1.85 -2.70 -30.45
CA ALA A 152 -0.98 -3.45 -29.54
C ALA A 152 -0.16 -4.53 -30.23
N THR A 153 -0.77 -5.32 -31.11
CA THR A 153 -0.08 -6.35 -31.88
C THR A 153 0.95 -5.77 -32.84
N LEU A 154 0.64 -4.65 -33.50
CA LEU A 154 1.57 -3.97 -34.39
C LEU A 154 2.76 -3.39 -33.61
N ILE A 155 2.52 -2.80 -32.44
CA ILE A 155 3.58 -2.30 -31.56
C ILE A 155 4.50 -3.44 -31.11
N ALA A 156 3.92 -4.57 -30.66
CA ALA A 156 4.68 -5.75 -30.23
C ALA A 156 5.50 -6.35 -31.40
N ASN A 157 4.93 -6.41 -32.61
CA ASN A 157 5.62 -6.88 -33.80
C ASN A 157 6.76 -5.93 -34.19
N THR A 158 6.55 -4.63 -34.14
CA THR A 158 7.60 -3.63 -34.41
C THR A 158 8.78 -3.82 -33.45
N GLU A 159 8.53 -4.04 -32.15
CA GLU A 159 9.61 -4.30 -31.19
C GLU A 159 10.31 -5.63 -31.46
N ARG A 160 9.57 -6.66 -31.83
CA ARG A 160 10.15 -7.95 -32.24
C ARG A 160 11.07 -7.77 -33.45
N ASP A 161 10.59 -7.07 -34.47
CA ASP A 161 11.33 -6.89 -35.72
C ASP A 161 12.61 -6.05 -35.51
N LEU A 162 12.55 -5.04 -34.64
CA LEU A 162 13.71 -4.27 -34.19
C LEU A 162 14.71 -5.12 -33.39
N GLN A 163 14.23 -6.01 -32.52
CA GLN A 163 15.09 -6.92 -31.77
C GLN A 163 15.76 -7.93 -32.67
N ASP A 164 15.03 -8.53 -33.62
CA ASP A 164 15.54 -9.50 -34.56
C ASP A 164 16.55 -8.88 -35.52
N ASN A 165 16.30 -7.66 -36.01
CA ASN A 165 17.21 -6.86 -36.79
C ASN A 165 18.53 -6.56 -36.06
N TYR A 166 18.44 -6.21 -34.74
CA TYR A 166 19.61 -6.01 -33.89
C TYR A 166 20.42 -7.31 -33.73
N MET A 167 19.75 -8.44 -33.49
CA MET A 167 20.42 -9.73 -33.31
C MET A 167 21.10 -10.20 -34.61
N GLN A 168 20.49 -9.96 -35.78
CA GLN A 168 21.11 -10.21 -37.08
C GLN A 168 22.35 -9.33 -37.30
N GLY A 169 22.25 -8.04 -36.97
CA GLY A 169 23.41 -7.13 -37.04
C GLY A 169 24.55 -7.55 -36.10
N LYS A 170 24.22 -8.04 -34.93
CA LYS A 170 25.20 -8.60 -33.98
C LYS A 170 25.88 -9.84 -34.56
N GLN A 171 25.12 -10.77 -35.13
CA GLN A 171 25.65 -11.99 -35.74
C GLN A 171 26.58 -11.66 -36.91
N ILE A 172 26.16 -10.76 -37.81
CA ILE A 172 26.98 -10.32 -38.95
C ILE A 172 28.32 -9.72 -38.45
N LEU A 173 28.29 -8.90 -37.40
CA LEU A 173 29.50 -8.32 -36.83
C LEU A 173 30.41 -9.37 -36.18
N GLU A 174 29.83 -10.32 -35.41
CA GLU A 174 30.57 -11.43 -34.81
C GLU A 174 31.24 -12.32 -35.87
N ASP A 175 30.56 -12.59 -36.98
CA ASP A 175 31.12 -13.37 -38.09
C ASP A 175 32.27 -12.63 -38.81
N LYS A 176 32.14 -11.29 -38.96
CA LYS A 176 33.25 -10.45 -39.49
C LYS A 176 34.46 -10.45 -38.56
N VAL A 177 34.25 -10.45 -37.24
CA VAL A 177 35.35 -10.56 -36.25
C VAL A 177 36.01 -11.94 -36.36
N LYS A 178 35.24 -13.02 -36.41
CA LYS A 178 35.75 -14.40 -36.56
C LYS A 178 36.53 -14.60 -37.86
N SER A 179 36.15 -13.92 -38.92
CA SER A 179 36.88 -13.97 -40.21
C SER A 179 38.15 -13.12 -40.24
N GLY A 180 38.62 -12.58 -39.12
CA GLY A 180 39.87 -11.85 -39.00
C GLY A 180 39.78 -10.35 -39.27
N GLY A 181 38.57 -9.77 -39.28
CA GLY A 181 38.39 -8.32 -39.39
C GLY A 181 38.94 -7.58 -38.16
N ILE A 182 39.68 -6.50 -38.40
CA ILE A 182 40.20 -5.61 -37.35
C ILE A 182 39.22 -4.46 -37.17
N PHE A 183 38.81 -4.21 -35.91
CA PHE A 183 37.82 -3.18 -35.58
C PHE A 183 38.32 -2.27 -34.47
N THR A 184 37.85 -1.04 -34.43
CA THR A 184 38.21 -0.02 -33.44
C THR A 184 37.74 -0.34 -32.01
N PHE A 185 36.88 -1.32 -31.83
CA PHE A 185 36.42 -1.83 -30.54
C PHE A 185 37.25 -3.01 -30.01
N MET A 186 38.23 -3.49 -30.78
CA MET A 186 39.15 -4.54 -30.36
C MET A 186 40.41 -3.91 -29.76
N ASN A 187 40.70 -4.29 -28.53
CA ASN A 187 41.94 -3.88 -27.87
C ASN A 187 43.12 -4.75 -28.32
N PRO A 188 44.36 -4.27 -28.14
CA PRO A 188 45.56 -5.03 -28.50
C PRO A 188 45.71 -6.39 -27.78
N ASP A 189 45.06 -6.53 -26.62
CA ASP A 189 45.00 -7.77 -25.82
C ASP A 189 43.93 -8.76 -26.27
N GLY A 190 43.18 -8.43 -27.34
CA GLY A 190 42.07 -9.23 -27.86
C GLY A 190 40.75 -9.04 -27.13
N SER A 191 40.68 -8.19 -26.10
CA SER A 191 39.43 -7.86 -25.42
C SER A 191 38.56 -6.93 -26.27
N ILE A 192 37.23 -7.00 -26.05
CA ILE A 192 36.24 -6.20 -26.80
C ILE A 192 35.71 -5.08 -25.91
N GLU A 193 35.81 -3.84 -26.39
CA GLU A 193 35.18 -2.70 -25.77
C GLU A 193 33.67 -2.72 -26.03
N THR A 194 32.89 -3.12 -25.00
CA THR A 194 31.47 -3.42 -25.10
C THR A 194 30.63 -2.28 -25.65
N GLN A 195 30.97 -1.04 -25.34
CA GLN A 195 30.19 0.13 -25.76
C GLN A 195 30.41 0.44 -27.26
N LYS A 196 31.65 0.39 -27.72
CA LYS A 196 31.97 0.55 -29.14
C LYS A 196 31.45 -0.62 -29.98
N PHE A 197 31.53 -1.84 -29.45
CA PHE A 197 30.92 -3.02 -30.08
C PHE A 197 29.43 -2.84 -30.31
N ALA A 198 28.68 -2.41 -29.27
CA ALA A 198 27.26 -2.14 -29.37
C ALA A 198 26.91 -1.07 -30.40
N THR A 199 27.75 -0.02 -30.54
CA THR A 199 27.60 1.01 -31.58
C THR A 199 27.82 0.42 -32.96
N ASN A 200 28.82 -0.44 -33.13
CA ASN A 200 29.10 -1.09 -34.41
C ASN A 200 28.01 -2.09 -34.84
N ILE A 201 27.27 -2.70 -33.91
CA ILE A 201 26.10 -3.52 -34.24
C ILE A 201 25.09 -2.69 -35.04
N ALA A 202 24.84 -1.44 -34.65
CA ALA A 202 23.88 -0.57 -35.33
C ALA A 202 24.21 -0.39 -36.83
N TYR A 203 25.49 -0.29 -37.17
CA TYR A 203 25.94 -0.16 -38.57
C TYR A 203 25.87 -1.46 -39.38
N ASN A 204 25.74 -2.60 -38.73
CA ASN A 204 25.65 -3.92 -39.35
C ASN A 204 24.23 -4.48 -39.40
N GLN A 205 23.23 -3.72 -38.96
CA GLN A 205 21.83 -4.14 -39.04
C GLN A 205 21.37 -4.21 -40.51
N PRO A 206 20.66 -5.27 -40.92
CA PRO A 206 20.17 -5.44 -42.31
C PRO A 206 19.19 -4.35 -42.74
N LYS A 207 18.39 -3.82 -41.81
CA LYS A 207 17.41 -2.74 -42.07
C LYS A 207 17.67 -1.55 -41.16
N GLN A 208 17.36 -0.36 -41.65
CA GLN A 208 17.35 0.82 -40.77
C GLN A 208 16.17 0.74 -39.79
N PRO A 209 16.36 1.05 -38.48
CA PRO A 209 15.28 1.04 -37.51
C PRO A 209 14.05 1.84 -37.93
N ASN A 210 14.25 2.96 -38.61
CA ASN A 210 13.17 3.84 -39.07
C ASN A 210 12.24 3.15 -40.09
N GLU A 211 12.79 2.25 -40.93
CA GLU A 211 11.99 1.48 -41.89
C GLU A 211 11.04 0.53 -41.21
N LEU A 212 11.48 -0.07 -40.09
CA LEU A 212 10.69 -1.00 -39.28
C LEU A 212 9.60 -0.27 -38.47
N ILE A 213 9.86 0.97 -38.07
CA ILE A 213 8.93 1.79 -37.29
C ILE A 213 7.86 2.48 -38.18
N LYS A 214 8.20 2.76 -39.44
CA LYS A 214 7.34 3.50 -40.36
C LYS A 214 5.90 2.99 -40.51
N PRO A 215 5.61 1.68 -40.53
CA PRO A 215 4.22 1.17 -40.56
C PRO A 215 3.43 1.57 -39.32
N LEU A 216 4.06 1.53 -38.14
CA LEU A 216 3.43 1.94 -36.88
C LEU A 216 3.23 3.45 -36.82
N ALA A 217 4.22 4.24 -37.21
CA ALA A 217 4.13 5.70 -37.25
C ALA A 217 2.98 6.22 -38.13
N ARG A 218 2.64 5.50 -39.19
CA ARG A 218 1.47 5.83 -40.04
C ARG A 218 0.12 5.59 -39.34
N LYS A 219 0.08 4.65 -38.37
CA LYS A 219 -1.13 4.32 -37.62
C LYS A 219 -1.31 5.18 -36.39
N LEU A 220 -0.22 5.75 -35.89
CA LEU A 220 -0.16 6.62 -34.71
C LEU A 220 0.41 8.00 -35.10
N PRO A 221 -0.29 8.79 -35.91
CA PRO A 221 0.26 10.05 -36.47
C PRO A 221 0.51 11.12 -35.39
N ASN A 222 -0.18 11.04 -34.26
CA ASN A 222 -0.02 11.97 -33.14
C ASN A 222 1.19 11.66 -32.28
N ILE A 223 1.76 10.46 -32.41
CA ILE A 223 2.93 10.03 -31.64
C ILE A 223 4.22 10.27 -32.46
N PRO A 224 5.20 11.01 -31.96
CA PRO A 224 6.43 11.32 -32.69
C PRO A 224 7.37 10.10 -32.73
N LEU A 225 7.11 9.15 -33.64
CA LEU A 225 7.89 7.93 -33.84
C LEU A 225 8.85 8.10 -35.03
N LYS A 226 9.92 8.84 -34.86
CA LYS A 226 10.91 9.13 -35.94
C LYS A 226 12.05 8.12 -35.98
N ASN A 227 12.42 7.53 -34.84
CA ASN A 227 13.60 6.66 -34.71
C ASN A 227 13.41 5.64 -33.58
N GLY A 228 14.40 4.77 -33.38
CA GLY A 228 14.38 3.72 -32.36
C GLY A 228 14.28 4.26 -30.92
N ASP A 229 14.86 5.44 -30.65
CA ASP A 229 14.80 6.05 -29.30
C ASP A 229 13.42 6.62 -29.00
N ASP A 230 12.74 7.21 -30.00
CA ASP A 230 11.36 7.66 -29.87
C ASP A 230 10.44 6.47 -29.60
N PHE A 231 10.63 5.37 -30.34
CA PHE A 231 9.86 4.15 -30.13
C PHE A 231 10.09 3.54 -28.74
N LYS A 232 11.35 3.50 -28.28
CA LYS A 232 11.71 3.05 -26.94
C LYS A 232 11.09 3.94 -25.85
N ARG A 233 11.06 5.26 -26.08
CA ARG A 233 10.42 6.23 -25.18
C ARG A 233 8.92 5.96 -25.11
N TYR A 234 8.27 5.78 -26.25
CA TYR A 234 6.85 5.47 -26.34
C TYR A 234 6.48 4.17 -25.61
N LEU A 235 7.22 3.09 -25.81
CA LEU A 235 7.06 1.85 -25.03
C LEU A 235 7.17 2.11 -23.52
N GLY A 236 8.17 2.92 -23.13
CA GLY A 236 8.35 3.31 -21.72
C GLY A 236 7.16 4.10 -21.16
N GLN A 237 6.54 4.95 -21.98
CA GLN A 237 5.32 5.70 -21.63
C GLN A 237 4.12 4.76 -21.46
N LEU A 238 3.90 3.81 -22.38
CA LEU A 238 2.80 2.84 -22.30
C LEU A 238 2.90 1.94 -21.07
N ILE A 239 4.10 1.47 -20.75
CA ILE A 239 4.35 0.67 -19.54
C ILE A 239 4.02 1.51 -18.29
N THR A 240 4.48 2.76 -18.26
CA THR A 240 4.26 3.64 -17.12
C THR A 240 2.79 4.04 -16.98
N ALA A 241 2.11 4.34 -18.09
CA ALA A 241 0.68 4.63 -18.14
C ALA A 241 -0.16 3.45 -17.60
N SER A 242 0.15 2.23 -18.06
CA SER A 242 -0.53 1.02 -17.59
C SER A 242 -0.33 0.79 -16.07
N TYR A 243 0.87 1.08 -15.56
CA TYR A 243 1.15 1.01 -14.13
C TYR A 243 0.38 2.09 -13.34
N ILE A 244 0.30 3.32 -13.86
CA ILE A 244 -0.49 4.42 -13.27
C ILE A 244 -1.96 4.03 -13.17
N VAL A 245 -2.54 3.48 -14.23
CA VAL A 245 -3.95 3.06 -14.26
C VAL A 245 -4.20 1.95 -13.25
N CYS A 246 -3.40 0.88 -13.26
CA CYS A 246 -3.57 -0.21 -12.30
C CYS A 246 -3.40 0.26 -10.86
N GLY A 247 -2.39 1.09 -10.56
CA GLY A 247 -2.12 1.61 -9.23
C GLY A 247 -3.13 2.65 -8.76
N GLY A 248 -3.49 3.58 -9.64
CA GLY A 248 -4.40 4.70 -9.35
C GLY A 248 -5.81 4.24 -9.01
N PHE A 249 -6.36 3.31 -9.78
CA PHE A 249 -7.74 2.84 -9.58
C PHE A 249 -7.88 1.69 -8.59
N SER A 250 -6.81 1.02 -8.20
CA SER A 250 -6.87 -0.06 -7.19
C SER A 250 -6.33 0.34 -5.82
N GLY A 251 -5.40 1.29 -5.78
CA GLY A 251 -4.65 1.65 -4.56
C GLY A 251 -3.76 0.52 -4.05
N MET A 252 -3.39 -0.44 -4.89
CA MET A 252 -2.44 -1.50 -4.56
C MET A 252 -1.07 -0.95 -4.16
N ARG A 253 -0.30 -1.69 -3.38
CA ARG A 253 1.11 -1.37 -3.11
C ARG A 253 1.97 -1.73 -4.33
N ASP A 254 3.13 -1.08 -4.46
CA ASP A 254 4.13 -1.41 -5.48
C ASP A 254 4.45 -2.91 -5.52
N SER A 255 4.71 -3.52 -4.35
CA SER A 255 4.98 -4.96 -4.25
C SER A 255 3.80 -5.86 -4.65
N GLU A 256 2.57 -5.37 -4.59
CA GLU A 256 1.36 -6.04 -5.05
C GLU A 256 1.17 -5.83 -6.56
N LEU A 257 1.39 -4.60 -7.04
CA LEU A 257 1.37 -4.27 -8.47
C LEU A 257 2.45 -5.02 -9.26
N ASP A 258 3.68 -5.10 -8.74
CA ASP A 258 4.82 -5.73 -9.40
C ASP A 258 4.60 -7.22 -9.73
N LYS A 259 3.59 -7.84 -9.13
CA LYS A 259 3.22 -9.25 -9.35
C LYS A 259 1.99 -9.46 -10.22
N LEU A 260 1.47 -8.39 -10.83
CA LEU A 260 0.38 -8.52 -11.80
C LEU A 260 0.87 -9.29 -13.03
N THR A 261 0.06 -10.25 -13.45
CA THR A 261 0.27 -11.10 -14.64
C THR A 261 -0.85 -10.90 -15.65
N SER A 262 -0.75 -11.52 -16.81
CA SER A 262 -1.81 -11.52 -17.84
C SER A 262 -3.17 -12.01 -17.34
N ASN A 263 -3.19 -12.82 -16.28
CA ASN A 263 -4.40 -13.41 -15.71
C ASN A 263 -4.86 -12.68 -14.43
N SER A 264 -4.30 -11.53 -14.13
CA SER A 264 -4.61 -10.81 -12.88
C SER A 264 -5.93 -10.04 -12.92
N TYR A 265 -6.46 -9.73 -14.10
CA TYR A 265 -7.76 -9.09 -14.23
C TYR A 265 -8.88 -10.12 -14.40
N TYR A 266 -9.99 -9.90 -13.71
CA TYR A 266 -11.24 -10.61 -13.97
C TYR A 266 -12.43 -9.70 -13.65
N GLN A 267 -13.58 -10.08 -14.19
CA GLN A 267 -14.85 -9.40 -13.97
C GLN A 267 -15.77 -10.36 -13.21
N ASP A 268 -16.45 -9.83 -12.22
CA ASP A 268 -17.47 -10.53 -11.45
C ASP A 268 -18.77 -9.72 -11.51
N SER A 269 -19.89 -10.31 -11.18
CA SER A 269 -21.19 -9.65 -11.12
C SER A 269 -21.79 -9.78 -9.74
N LEU A 270 -22.07 -8.66 -9.11
CA LEU A 270 -22.72 -8.61 -7.79
C LEU A 270 -24.01 -7.78 -7.87
N SER A 271 -25.15 -8.39 -7.61
CA SER A 271 -26.46 -7.71 -7.60
C SER A 271 -26.75 -6.98 -8.92
N GLY A 272 -26.36 -7.57 -10.07
CA GLY A 272 -26.58 -7.00 -11.41
C GLY A 272 -25.63 -5.86 -11.78
N ARG A 273 -24.56 -5.65 -11.01
CA ARG A 273 -23.49 -4.68 -11.32
C ARG A 273 -22.20 -5.41 -11.62
N ASP A 274 -21.55 -5.01 -12.67
CA ASP A 274 -20.23 -5.51 -13.03
C ASP A 274 -19.17 -4.96 -12.08
N LEU A 275 -18.39 -5.86 -11.50
CA LEU A 275 -17.24 -5.55 -10.67
C LEU A 275 -15.96 -5.89 -11.43
N HIS A 276 -15.09 -4.91 -11.54
CA HIS A 276 -13.77 -5.07 -12.13
C HIS A 276 -12.75 -5.30 -11.04
N LEU A 277 -11.98 -6.37 -11.15
CA LEU A 277 -11.12 -6.87 -10.07
C LEU A 277 -9.71 -7.14 -10.58
N LEU A 278 -8.71 -6.78 -9.77
CA LEU A 278 -7.32 -7.21 -9.93
C LEU A 278 -6.98 -8.21 -8.84
N GLN A 279 -6.33 -9.31 -9.22
CA GLN A 279 -5.86 -10.33 -8.29
C GLN A 279 -4.33 -10.37 -8.25
N SER A 280 -3.77 -10.34 -7.05
CA SER A 280 -2.33 -10.41 -6.83
C SER A 280 -2.01 -10.97 -5.44
N HIS A 281 -0.74 -11.10 -5.11
CA HIS A 281 -0.26 -11.59 -3.82
C HIS A 281 0.06 -10.45 -2.87
N THR A 282 -0.43 -10.55 -1.61
CA THR A 282 -0.04 -9.63 -0.52
C THR A 282 0.86 -10.35 0.47
N PHE A 283 1.84 -9.61 1.05
CA PHE A 283 2.90 -10.19 1.89
C PHE A 283 2.85 -9.73 3.34
N LYS A 284 2.00 -8.76 3.67
CA LYS A 284 1.96 -8.25 5.06
C LYS A 284 1.28 -9.18 6.06
N LEU A 285 0.49 -10.12 5.59
CA LEU A 285 -0.35 -11.01 6.40
C LEU A 285 -0.02 -12.50 6.20
N GLY A 286 1.19 -12.80 5.76
CA GLY A 286 1.49 -14.07 5.13
C GLY A 286 1.18 -13.99 3.63
N GLU A 287 1.73 -14.89 2.86
CA GLU A 287 1.48 -14.91 1.42
C GLU A 287 0.05 -15.36 1.16
N LYS A 288 -0.78 -14.44 0.68
CA LYS A 288 -2.16 -14.71 0.27
C LYS A 288 -2.43 -14.09 -1.08
N ARG A 289 -3.17 -14.82 -1.90
CA ARG A 289 -3.77 -14.31 -3.12
C ARG A 289 -4.99 -13.48 -2.74
N GLU A 290 -5.01 -12.22 -3.10
CA GLU A 290 -6.02 -11.25 -2.70
C GLU A 290 -6.53 -10.47 -3.91
N THR A 291 -7.72 -9.90 -3.79
CA THR A 291 -8.40 -9.14 -4.84
C THR A 291 -8.61 -7.68 -4.46
N TRP A 292 -8.45 -6.81 -5.45
CA TRP A 292 -8.70 -5.37 -5.35
C TRP A 292 -9.73 -4.95 -6.37
N VAL A 293 -10.72 -4.18 -5.95
CA VAL A 293 -11.64 -3.51 -6.87
C VAL A 293 -10.86 -2.46 -7.66
N THR A 294 -11.15 -2.35 -8.94
CA THR A 294 -10.52 -1.41 -9.86
C THR A 294 -11.53 -0.86 -10.87
N ALA A 295 -11.09 -0.05 -11.82
CA ALA A 295 -11.90 0.44 -12.92
C ALA A 295 -11.79 -0.47 -14.16
N ALA A 296 -12.78 -0.42 -15.06
CA ALA A 296 -12.81 -1.19 -16.31
C ALA A 296 -11.55 -0.99 -17.18
N VAL A 297 -11.00 0.22 -17.19
CA VAL A 297 -9.79 0.56 -17.96
C VAL A 297 -8.56 -0.24 -17.53
N SER A 298 -8.54 -0.78 -16.31
CA SER A 298 -7.47 -1.69 -15.87
C SER A 298 -7.40 -2.97 -16.70
N LYS A 299 -8.53 -3.43 -17.28
CA LYS A 299 -8.53 -4.53 -18.25
C LYS A 299 -7.69 -4.18 -19.47
N THR A 300 -7.98 -3.03 -20.08
CA THR A 300 -7.26 -2.56 -21.27
C THR A 300 -5.76 -2.42 -20.99
N ALA A 301 -5.38 -1.91 -19.82
CA ALA A 301 -3.99 -1.80 -19.39
C ALA A 301 -3.31 -3.18 -19.25
N ILE A 302 -3.96 -4.16 -18.61
CA ILE A 302 -3.45 -5.53 -18.45
C ILE A 302 -3.32 -6.22 -19.81
N ASP A 303 -4.34 -6.13 -20.65
CA ASP A 303 -4.36 -6.75 -21.98
C ASP A 303 -3.28 -6.14 -22.89
N LEU A 304 -3.13 -4.81 -22.90
CA LEU A 304 -2.06 -4.12 -23.61
C LEU A 304 -0.69 -4.63 -23.18
N MET A 305 -0.41 -4.61 -21.87
CA MET A 305 0.86 -5.08 -21.33
C MET A 305 1.08 -6.57 -21.60
N SER A 306 0.03 -7.36 -21.57
CA SER A 306 0.06 -8.79 -21.86
C SER A 306 0.60 -9.07 -23.27
N ILE A 307 0.13 -8.28 -24.24
CA ILE A 307 0.55 -8.37 -25.66
C ILE A 307 1.98 -7.82 -25.83
N LEU A 308 2.25 -6.62 -25.34
CA LEU A 308 3.52 -5.93 -25.54
C LEU A 308 4.70 -6.67 -24.90
N THR A 309 4.51 -7.26 -23.72
CA THR A 309 5.60 -7.87 -22.95
C THR A 309 5.69 -9.39 -23.09
N LYS A 310 4.82 -10.04 -23.88
CA LYS A 310 4.78 -11.51 -24.01
C LYS A 310 6.17 -12.10 -24.29
N ARG A 311 6.81 -11.63 -25.35
CA ARG A 311 8.15 -12.14 -25.77
C ARG A 311 9.24 -11.81 -24.73
N TRP A 312 9.11 -10.70 -24.02
CA TRP A 312 10.05 -10.31 -22.99
C TRP A 312 9.90 -11.18 -21.75
N ARG A 313 8.68 -11.48 -21.34
CA ARG A 313 8.38 -12.34 -20.16
C ARG A 313 8.93 -13.75 -20.32
N GLU A 314 8.90 -14.29 -21.53
CA GLU A 314 9.46 -15.62 -21.85
C GLU A 314 10.99 -15.68 -21.68
N LYS A 315 11.68 -14.54 -21.79
CA LYS A 315 13.15 -14.41 -21.72
C LYS A 315 13.63 -13.65 -20.49
N ALA A 316 12.73 -13.15 -19.66
CA ALA A 316 13.07 -12.30 -18.53
C ALA A 316 13.74 -13.10 -17.41
N GLN A 317 14.73 -12.47 -16.77
CA GLN A 317 15.30 -12.94 -15.53
C GLN A 317 14.53 -12.32 -14.37
N TYR A 318 13.85 -13.15 -13.60
CA TYR A 318 13.13 -12.73 -12.41
C TYR A 318 13.98 -12.95 -11.17
N PRO A 319 13.93 -12.02 -10.19
CA PRO A 319 14.72 -12.15 -8.95
C PRO A 319 14.22 -13.30 -8.06
N ASP A 320 12.95 -13.68 -8.20
CA ASP A 320 12.22 -14.63 -7.39
C ASP A 320 11.09 -15.25 -8.19
N GLU A 321 10.64 -16.46 -7.85
CA GLU A 321 9.47 -17.12 -8.45
C GLU A 321 8.17 -16.32 -8.27
N GLU A 322 8.07 -15.56 -7.19
CA GLU A 322 6.94 -14.67 -6.90
C GLU A 322 6.67 -13.62 -7.99
N TYR A 323 7.69 -13.27 -8.78
CA TYR A 323 7.57 -12.32 -9.89
C TYR A 323 7.45 -13.02 -11.25
N ALA A 324 7.40 -14.34 -11.28
CA ALA A 324 7.30 -15.08 -12.52
C ALA A 324 6.09 -14.61 -13.34
N ASN A 325 6.32 -14.36 -14.63
CA ASN A 325 5.32 -13.82 -15.55
C ASN A 325 4.77 -12.42 -15.23
N SER A 326 5.45 -11.64 -14.37
CA SER A 326 5.09 -10.24 -14.16
C SER A 326 5.01 -9.48 -15.49
N LEU A 327 3.98 -8.65 -15.62
CA LEU A 327 3.79 -7.77 -16.79
C LEU A 327 4.84 -6.66 -16.86
N TRP A 328 5.48 -6.33 -15.74
CA TRP A 328 6.34 -5.16 -15.59
C TRP A 328 7.80 -5.47 -15.93
N VAL A 329 8.01 -6.03 -17.10
CA VAL A 329 9.34 -6.28 -17.63
C VAL A 329 9.73 -5.27 -18.71
N ASN A 330 11.01 -5.03 -18.87
CA ASN A 330 11.55 -4.05 -19.78
C ASN A 330 12.80 -4.56 -20.50
N GLN A 331 12.86 -4.30 -21.79
CA GLN A 331 14.05 -4.49 -22.62
C GLN A 331 14.92 -3.23 -22.55
N THR A 332 15.81 -3.15 -21.57
CA THR A 332 16.66 -1.96 -21.37
C THR A 332 17.71 -1.84 -22.48
N LEU A 333 18.40 -2.94 -22.74
CA LEU A 333 19.39 -3.07 -23.78
C LEU A 333 19.09 -4.33 -24.60
N ARG A 334 19.11 -4.23 -25.92
CA ARG A 334 18.83 -5.36 -26.83
C ARG A 334 19.81 -6.53 -26.70
N SER A 335 21.01 -6.25 -26.17
CA SER A 335 22.06 -7.24 -25.90
C SER A 335 21.86 -8.07 -24.64
N HIS A 336 20.93 -7.69 -23.77
CA HIS A 336 20.71 -8.34 -22.49
C HIS A 336 19.29 -8.92 -22.39
N ALA A 337 19.11 -9.88 -21.50
CA ALA A 337 17.77 -10.37 -21.18
C ALA A 337 16.90 -9.26 -20.58
N PRO A 338 15.58 -9.25 -20.87
CA PRO A 338 14.65 -8.34 -20.24
C PRO A 338 14.67 -8.50 -18.72
N LYS A 339 14.45 -7.41 -18.01
CA LYS A 339 14.49 -7.39 -16.54
C LYS A 339 13.20 -6.82 -15.97
N LEU A 340 12.85 -7.27 -14.77
CA LEU A 340 11.79 -6.67 -13.97
C LEU A 340 12.13 -5.19 -13.68
N ILE A 341 11.12 -4.33 -13.78
CA ILE A 341 11.26 -2.90 -13.49
C ILE A 341 11.28 -2.71 -11.98
N SER A 342 12.31 -2.07 -11.45
CA SER A 342 12.47 -1.80 -10.01
C SER A 342 12.51 -0.30 -9.67
N ASN A 343 12.64 0.57 -10.68
CA ASN A 343 12.84 2.01 -10.49
C ASN A 343 11.58 2.83 -10.84
N TRP A 344 10.42 2.40 -10.34
CA TRP A 344 9.13 3.01 -10.67
C TRP A 344 9.07 4.51 -10.36
N ASN A 345 9.57 4.95 -9.21
CA ASN A 345 9.51 6.37 -8.85
C ASN A 345 10.23 7.27 -9.88
N GLU A 346 11.37 6.82 -10.43
CA GLU A 346 12.07 7.58 -11.47
C GLU A 346 11.31 7.58 -12.80
N ARG A 347 10.62 6.47 -13.14
CA ARG A 347 9.77 6.41 -14.33
C ARG A 347 8.54 7.31 -14.20
N LEU A 348 7.92 7.32 -13.03
CA LEU A 348 6.75 8.16 -12.74
C LEU A 348 7.08 9.65 -12.80
N LYS A 349 8.21 10.06 -12.20
CA LYS A 349 8.69 11.45 -12.30
C LYS A 349 9.01 11.83 -13.76
N ARG A 350 9.65 10.91 -14.50
CA ARG A 350 9.93 11.12 -15.93
C ARG A 350 8.67 11.26 -16.74
N PHE A 351 7.61 10.49 -16.43
CA PHE A 351 6.30 10.59 -17.06
C PHE A 351 5.72 11.99 -16.84
N CYS A 352 5.70 12.48 -15.60
CA CYS A 352 5.24 13.83 -15.30
C CYS A 352 6.04 14.92 -16.04
N LYS A 353 7.37 14.71 -16.19
CA LYS A 353 8.21 15.63 -16.95
C LYS A 353 7.95 15.57 -18.46
N GLN A 354 7.69 14.40 -19.02
CA GLN A 354 7.45 14.20 -20.45
C GLN A 354 6.13 14.80 -20.94
N PHE A 355 5.12 14.82 -20.07
CA PHE A 355 3.79 15.36 -20.35
C PHE A 355 3.53 16.71 -19.69
N ASP A 356 4.58 17.34 -19.18
CA ASP A 356 4.55 18.70 -18.61
C ASP A 356 3.49 18.90 -17.52
N PHE A 357 3.36 17.92 -16.61
CA PHE A 357 2.46 18.04 -15.46
C PHE A 357 3.09 18.94 -14.40
N VAL A 358 3.09 20.23 -14.67
CA VAL A 358 3.72 21.26 -13.85
C VAL A 358 2.80 21.69 -12.72
N VAL A 359 3.36 21.89 -11.54
CA VAL A 359 2.69 22.38 -10.34
C VAL A 359 2.36 23.88 -10.49
N THR A 360 1.10 24.26 -10.33
CA THR A 360 0.66 25.64 -10.24
C THR A 360 0.62 26.11 -8.78
N ASP A 361 0.38 27.41 -8.56
CA ASP A 361 0.19 27.95 -7.21
C ASP A 361 -1.02 27.34 -6.51
N GLU A 362 -2.11 27.12 -7.25
CA GLU A 362 -3.33 26.48 -6.75
C GLU A 362 -3.06 25.01 -6.35
N ASP A 363 -2.32 24.26 -7.17
CA ASP A 363 -1.91 22.89 -6.82
C ASP A 363 -1.06 22.84 -5.57
N TYR A 364 -0.17 23.82 -5.40
CA TYR A 364 0.68 23.92 -4.21
C TYR A 364 -0.17 24.16 -2.96
N GLN A 365 -1.13 25.08 -3.03
CA GLN A 365 -2.04 25.39 -1.92
C GLN A 365 -2.90 24.16 -1.58
N GLU A 366 -3.51 23.52 -2.58
CA GLU A 366 -4.27 22.28 -2.37
C GLU A 366 -3.39 21.18 -1.75
N CYS A 367 -2.13 21.07 -2.18
CA CYS A 367 -1.19 20.12 -1.61
C CYS A 367 -0.92 20.38 -0.13
N VAL A 368 -0.77 21.63 0.29
CA VAL A 368 -0.60 22.02 1.70
C VAL A 368 -1.83 21.66 2.52
N GLU A 369 -3.01 22.01 2.06
CA GLU A 369 -4.29 21.71 2.72
C GLU A 369 -4.56 20.21 2.86
N SER A 370 -4.30 19.44 1.79
CA SER A 370 -4.52 17.99 1.74
C SER A 370 -3.50 17.20 2.56
N ASN A 371 -2.36 17.81 2.93
CA ASN A 371 -1.26 17.13 3.60
C ASN A 371 -0.78 17.87 4.86
N PRO A 372 -1.64 18.13 5.85
CA PRO A 372 -1.33 18.98 7.01
C PRO A 372 -0.16 18.46 7.87
N ARG A 373 0.19 17.18 7.77
CA ARG A 373 1.31 16.55 8.51
C ARG A 373 2.60 16.46 7.70
N SER A 374 2.68 17.03 6.51
CA SER A 374 3.81 16.81 5.59
C SER A 374 4.44 18.10 5.07
N GLN A 375 4.29 19.19 5.78
CA GLN A 375 4.77 20.51 5.34
C GLN A 375 6.25 20.51 4.96
N VAL A 376 7.13 19.95 5.80
CA VAL A 376 8.57 19.84 5.50
C VAL A 376 8.85 19.05 4.22
N LYS A 377 8.02 18.03 3.93
CA LYS A 377 8.16 17.25 2.70
C LYS A 377 7.69 18.02 1.48
N ILE A 378 6.61 18.80 1.62
CA ILE A 378 6.09 19.66 0.55
C ILE A 378 7.16 20.68 0.17
N GLU A 379 7.68 21.43 1.12
CA GLU A 379 8.72 22.44 0.91
C GLU A 379 9.98 21.88 0.21
N LYS A 380 10.34 20.63 0.51
CA LYS A 380 11.51 19.96 -0.11
C LYS A 380 11.26 19.38 -1.50
N GLN A 381 10.05 18.99 -1.82
CA GLN A 381 9.77 18.15 -2.99
C GLN A 381 8.84 18.80 -4.02
N VAL A 382 7.97 19.71 -3.60
CA VAL A 382 6.96 20.34 -4.47
C VAL A 382 7.39 21.78 -4.74
N VAL A 383 7.67 22.06 -6.01
CA VAL A 383 8.13 23.39 -6.43
C VAL A 383 7.21 23.87 -7.54
N VAL A 384 6.59 25.04 -7.36
CA VAL A 384 5.76 25.68 -8.39
C VAL A 384 6.58 25.89 -9.66
N GLY A 385 6.02 25.61 -10.81
CA GLY A 385 6.70 25.65 -12.10
C GLY A 385 7.56 24.43 -12.43
N GLN A 386 7.61 23.41 -11.54
CA GLN A 386 8.31 22.14 -11.80
C GLN A 386 7.33 20.98 -11.92
N PRO A 387 7.71 19.90 -12.64
CA PRO A 387 6.88 18.72 -12.76
C PRO A 387 6.59 18.07 -11.41
N TRP A 388 5.37 17.55 -11.24
CA TRP A 388 4.94 16.86 -10.02
C TRP A 388 5.86 15.66 -9.67
N PRO A 389 6.33 15.53 -8.42
CA PRO A 389 7.20 14.43 -7.98
C PRO A 389 6.41 13.14 -7.70
N LEU A 390 5.82 12.56 -8.76
CA LEU A 390 4.99 11.36 -8.65
C LEU A 390 5.75 10.15 -8.12
N SER A 391 5.11 9.41 -7.22
CA SER A 391 5.66 8.18 -6.63
C SER A 391 4.58 7.11 -6.42
N THR A 392 4.98 5.84 -6.34
CA THR A 392 4.07 4.69 -6.24
C THR A 392 3.11 4.79 -5.06
N HIS A 393 3.59 5.20 -3.90
CA HIS A 393 2.76 5.31 -2.70
C HIS A 393 1.71 6.43 -2.74
N GLN A 394 1.84 7.39 -3.67
CA GLN A 394 0.85 8.46 -3.83
C GLN A 394 -0.47 7.93 -4.36
N PHE A 395 -0.50 6.92 -5.23
CA PHE A 395 -1.73 6.31 -5.73
C PHE A 395 -2.67 5.87 -4.61
N ARG A 396 -2.11 5.09 -3.68
CA ARG A 396 -2.85 4.58 -2.53
C ARG A 396 -3.33 5.69 -1.60
N ARG A 397 -2.47 6.68 -1.34
CA ARG A 397 -2.79 7.82 -0.49
C ARG A 397 -3.86 8.70 -1.13
N THR A 398 -3.74 8.97 -2.43
CA THR A 398 -4.67 9.79 -3.21
C THR A 398 -6.04 9.13 -3.30
N LEU A 399 -6.10 7.83 -3.62
CA LEU A 399 -7.36 7.09 -3.63
C LEU A 399 -8.06 7.14 -2.28
N ALA A 400 -7.33 6.91 -1.18
CA ALA A 400 -7.90 6.96 0.17
C ALA A 400 -8.45 8.34 0.51
N PHE A 401 -7.70 9.39 0.18
CA PHE A 401 -8.08 10.77 0.45
C PHE A 401 -9.34 11.17 -0.31
N TYR A 402 -9.37 10.97 -1.64
CA TYR A 402 -10.52 11.36 -2.47
C TYR A 402 -11.75 10.48 -2.22
N CYS A 403 -11.59 9.21 -1.87
CA CYS A 403 -12.72 8.40 -1.42
C CYS A 403 -13.43 9.00 -0.20
N VAL A 404 -12.67 9.54 0.75
CA VAL A 404 -13.25 10.18 1.94
C VAL A 404 -13.72 11.61 1.64
N LYS A 405 -12.92 12.40 0.92
CA LYS A 405 -13.26 13.77 0.49
C LYS A 405 -14.61 13.76 -0.24
N ASN A 406 -14.75 12.90 -1.23
CA ASN A 406 -15.92 12.82 -2.10
C ASN A 406 -17.00 11.85 -1.60
N ARG A 407 -16.87 11.30 -0.37
CA ARG A 407 -17.83 10.37 0.24
C ARG A 407 -18.15 9.14 -0.61
N LEU A 408 -17.19 8.67 -1.40
CA LEU A 408 -17.35 7.52 -2.29
C LEU A 408 -17.31 6.17 -1.57
N GLY A 409 -16.83 6.15 -0.33
CA GLY A 409 -16.74 4.91 0.44
C GLY A 409 -16.46 5.15 1.93
N THR A 410 -16.74 4.13 2.73
CA THR A 410 -16.46 4.14 4.16
C THR A 410 -15.00 3.79 4.45
N LEU A 411 -14.49 4.17 5.64
CA LEU A 411 -13.16 3.76 6.10
C LEU A 411 -13.00 2.24 6.14
N VAL A 412 -14.08 1.52 6.39
CA VAL A 412 -14.12 0.06 6.43
C VAL A 412 -13.94 -0.54 5.05
N ALA A 413 -14.67 -0.02 4.06
CA ALA A 413 -14.49 -0.44 2.67
C ALA A 413 -13.06 -0.18 2.18
N LEU A 414 -12.48 0.98 2.54
CA LEU A 414 -11.08 1.29 2.25
C LEU A 414 -10.10 0.37 2.99
N LYS A 415 -10.42 -0.03 4.25
CA LYS A 415 -9.62 -1.01 4.98
C LYS A 415 -9.56 -2.34 4.25
N GLN A 416 -10.71 -2.84 3.77
CA GLN A 416 -10.80 -4.06 2.97
C GLN A 416 -10.05 -3.92 1.64
N GLN A 417 -10.30 -2.83 0.91
CA GLN A 417 -9.62 -2.52 -0.35
C GLN A 417 -8.09 -2.53 -0.19
N PHE A 418 -7.58 -1.98 0.90
CA PHE A 418 -6.16 -1.83 1.13
C PHE A 418 -5.51 -3.01 1.89
N LYS A 419 -6.28 -4.01 2.27
CA LYS A 419 -5.80 -5.15 3.06
C LYS A 419 -5.07 -4.68 4.33
N HIS A 420 -5.69 -3.73 5.05
CA HIS A 420 -5.16 -3.23 6.31
C HIS A 420 -5.63 -4.10 7.47
N LEU A 421 -4.72 -4.46 8.39
CA LEU A 421 -5.06 -5.20 9.61
C LEU A 421 -5.93 -4.36 10.55
N TYR A 422 -5.57 -3.09 10.74
CA TYR A 422 -6.22 -2.20 11.69
C TYR A 422 -6.82 -0.98 10.97
N LEU A 423 -7.94 -0.50 11.47
CA LEU A 423 -8.62 0.68 10.94
C LEU A 423 -7.73 1.93 11.03
N SER A 424 -6.96 2.06 12.11
CA SER A 424 -5.99 3.15 12.28
C SER A 424 -4.96 3.27 11.16
N MET A 425 -4.64 2.17 10.48
CA MET A 425 -3.80 2.22 9.27
C MET A 425 -4.52 2.90 8.11
N THR A 426 -5.84 2.73 7.99
CA THR A 426 -6.65 3.37 6.96
C THR A 426 -6.84 4.86 7.29
N GLU A 427 -7.12 5.19 8.55
CA GLU A 427 -7.24 6.56 9.03
C GLU A 427 -5.98 7.38 8.77
N TRP A 428 -4.80 6.75 8.89
CA TRP A 428 -3.54 7.40 8.52
C TRP A 428 -3.54 7.86 7.05
N TYR A 429 -4.01 7.00 6.12
CA TYR A 429 -4.08 7.33 4.69
C TYR A 429 -5.18 8.33 4.33
N THR A 430 -6.24 8.43 5.14
CA THR A 430 -7.38 9.34 4.90
C THR A 430 -7.27 10.68 5.63
N ASN A 431 -6.17 10.91 6.36
CA ASN A 431 -5.98 12.13 7.15
C ASN A 431 -6.14 13.39 6.28
N GLY A 432 -6.93 14.34 6.77
CA GLY A 432 -7.29 15.54 6.02
C GLY A 432 -8.52 15.40 5.11
N GLY A 433 -8.88 14.19 4.65
CA GLY A 433 -10.00 14.00 3.72
C GLY A 433 -11.37 14.40 4.28
N LYS A 434 -11.61 14.18 5.56
CA LYS A 434 -12.86 14.62 6.21
C LYS A 434 -12.96 16.16 6.25
N LEU A 435 -11.87 16.84 6.59
CA LEU A 435 -11.82 18.30 6.62
C LEU A 435 -12.01 18.87 5.22
N ALA A 436 -11.31 18.33 4.23
CA ALA A 436 -11.46 18.70 2.83
C ALA A 436 -12.89 18.48 2.33
N SER A 437 -13.54 17.36 2.70
CA SER A 437 -14.95 17.09 2.37
C SER A 437 -15.91 18.14 2.94
N LEU A 438 -15.61 18.70 4.10
CA LEU A 438 -16.41 19.77 4.70
C LEU A 438 -16.16 21.11 4.02
N GLN A 439 -14.91 21.39 3.63
CA GLN A 439 -14.52 22.62 2.92
C GLN A 439 -15.14 22.67 1.51
N ASP A 440 -15.08 21.56 0.76
CA ASP A 440 -15.64 21.49 -0.60
C ASP A 440 -17.15 21.69 -0.66
N LEU A 441 -17.86 21.26 0.39
CA LEU A 441 -19.30 21.47 0.45
C LEU A 441 -19.66 22.95 0.59
N LYS A 442 -18.68 23.85 0.85
CA LYS A 442 -18.93 25.27 1.19
C LYS A 442 -20.16 25.41 2.09
N VAL A 443 -20.25 24.50 3.08
CA VAL A 443 -21.42 24.41 3.94
C VAL A 443 -21.45 25.69 4.75
N ASP A 444 -22.49 26.48 4.50
CA ASP A 444 -22.79 27.63 5.36
C ASP A 444 -22.75 27.14 6.81
N THR A 445 -22.06 27.89 7.67
CA THR A 445 -21.94 27.56 9.12
C THR A 445 -23.30 27.28 9.77
N LYS A 446 -24.37 27.89 9.25
CA LYS A 446 -25.75 27.62 9.67
C LYS A 446 -26.22 26.21 9.30
N ILE A 447 -25.87 25.71 8.10
CA ILE A 447 -26.21 24.33 7.69
C ILE A 447 -25.41 23.33 8.51
N GLN A 448 -24.14 23.62 8.77
CA GLN A 448 -23.31 22.76 9.63
C GLN A 448 -23.87 22.69 11.07
N GLN A 449 -24.22 23.84 11.64
CA GLN A 449 -24.86 23.89 12.96
C GLN A 449 -26.22 23.16 12.97
N ALA A 450 -27.01 23.30 11.91
CA ALA A 450 -28.27 22.57 11.77
C ALA A 450 -28.05 21.04 11.69
N LEU A 451 -27.05 20.59 10.95
CA LEU A 451 -26.68 19.15 10.87
C LEU A 451 -26.17 18.63 12.21
N GLU A 452 -25.39 19.39 12.96
CA GLU A 452 -24.93 19.03 14.30
C GLU A 452 -26.12 18.90 15.27
N VAL A 453 -27.07 19.82 15.21
CA VAL A 453 -28.33 19.77 16.01
C VAL A 453 -29.13 18.52 15.66
N ILE A 454 -29.37 18.28 14.34
CA ILE A 454 -30.12 17.12 13.86
C ILE A 454 -29.45 15.80 14.29
N ASN A 455 -28.11 15.72 14.19
CA ASN A 455 -27.35 14.55 14.62
C ASN A 455 -27.48 14.35 16.14
N ALA A 456 -27.39 15.42 16.92
CA ALA A 456 -27.55 15.35 18.36
C ALA A 456 -28.97 14.92 18.74
N GLU A 457 -30.02 15.48 18.10
CA GLU A 457 -31.42 15.10 18.32
C GLU A 457 -31.67 13.64 17.92
N THR A 458 -31.18 13.21 16.75
CA THR A 458 -31.33 11.83 16.27
C THR A 458 -30.67 10.84 17.23
N THR A 459 -29.49 11.16 17.74
CA THR A 459 -28.77 10.36 18.71
C THR A 459 -29.51 10.32 20.04
N ALA A 460 -29.99 11.48 20.54
CA ALA A 460 -30.76 11.57 21.76
C ALA A 460 -32.09 10.80 21.66
N ASN A 461 -32.83 10.94 20.55
CA ASN A 461 -34.06 10.20 20.29
C ASN A 461 -33.81 8.67 20.34
N LYS A 462 -32.72 8.22 19.73
CA LYS A 462 -32.38 6.79 19.72
C LYS A 462 -32.04 6.27 21.11
N ILE A 463 -31.20 7.01 21.86
CA ILE A 463 -30.86 6.66 23.25
C ILE A 463 -32.10 6.71 24.13
N PHE A 464 -32.93 7.75 24.04
CA PHE A 464 -34.17 7.87 24.81
C PHE A 464 -35.10 6.70 24.54
N LYS A 465 -35.31 6.36 23.26
CA LYS A 465 -36.13 5.19 22.89
C LYS A 465 -35.58 3.90 23.49
N GLN A 466 -34.28 3.67 23.46
CA GLN A 466 -33.66 2.48 24.03
C GLN A 466 -33.90 2.34 25.54
N TRP A 467 -33.94 3.45 26.28
CA TRP A 467 -34.12 3.46 27.73
C TRP A 467 -35.59 3.49 28.16
N HIS A 468 -36.47 4.13 27.41
CA HIS A 468 -37.86 4.44 27.82
C HIS A 468 -38.95 3.74 27.00
N SER A 469 -38.60 2.76 26.16
CA SER A 469 -39.57 1.93 25.43
C SER A 469 -39.46 0.47 25.85
N ASP A 470 -40.45 -0.33 25.45
CA ASP A 470 -40.45 -1.78 25.62
C ASP A 470 -39.70 -2.52 24.49
N GLU A 471 -38.96 -1.81 23.65
CA GLU A 471 -38.18 -2.39 22.56
C GLU A 471 -37.20 -3.43 23.10
N LYS A 472 -37.22 -4.65 22.52
CA LYS A 472 -36.22 -5.67 22.85
C LYS A 472 -34.84 -5.21 22.38
N LEU A 473 -33.83 -5.44 23.19
CA LEU A 473 -32.44 -5.11 22.89
C LEU A 473 -31.56 -6.32 23.20
N SER A 474 -30.57 -6.54 22.35
CA SER A 474 -29.48 -7.50 22.54
C SER A 474 -28.13 -6.77 22.57
N GLY A 475 -27.05 -7.52 22.71
CA GLY A 475 -25.73 -6.98 22.97
C GLY A 475 -25.49 -6.68 24.44
N SER A 476 -24.23 -6.60 24.84
CA SER A 476 -23.88 -6.48 26.28
C SER A 476 -24.48 -5.26 26.95
N HIS A 477 -24.48 -4.08 26.31
CA HIS A 477 -25.13 -2.88 26.86
C HIS A 477 -26.66 -2.90 26.69
N GLY A 478 -27.16 -3.46 25.58
CA GLY A 478 -28.58 -3.58 25.32
C GLY A 478 -29.28 -4.41 26.40
N LYS A 479 -28.70 -5.56 26.79
CA LYS A 479 -29.18 -6.40 27.89
C LYS A 479 -29.13 -5.68 29.25
N ALA A 480 -28.08 -4.86 29.48
CA ALA A 480 -27.98 -4.04 30.68
C ALA A 480 -29.06 -2.96 30.72
N ILE A 481 -29.35 -2.27 29.63
CA ILE A 481 -30.45 -1.29 29.54
C ILE A 481 -31.77 -1.94 29.88
N MET A 482 -32.12 -3.09 29.30
CA MET A 482 -33.40 -3.77 29.60
C MET A 482 -33.55 -4.11 31.08
N LYS A 483 -32.46 -4.50 31.75
CA LYS A 483 -32.48 -4.79 33.21
C LYS A 483 -32.67 -3.53 34.05
N MET A 484 -32.18 -2.38 33.60
CA MET A 484 -32.17 -1.12 34.32
C MET A 484 -33.36 -0.19 33.97
N ARG A 485 -34.29 -0.58 33.08
CA ARG A 485 -35.44 0.26 32.71
C ARG A 485 -36.36 0.58 33.86
N GLY A 486 -36.38 -0.24 34.93
CA GLY A 486 -37.12 0.01 36.18
C GLY A 486 -36.43 1.00 37.12
N ASP A 487 -35.12 1.26 36.92
CA ASP A 487 -34.31 2.20 37.72
C ASP A 487 -33.34 2.91 36.78
N VAL A 488 -33.88 3.83 35.99
CA VAL A 488 -33.15 4.52 34.93
C VAL A 488 -32.10 5.47 35.52
N PRO A 489 -30.81 5.34 35.20
CA PRO A 489 -29.79 6.25 35.69
C PRO A 489 -30.05 7.70 35.30
N THR A 490 -29.70 8.65 36.19
CA THR A 490 -29.99 10.09 36.03
C THR A 490 -29.58 10.67 34.68
N ILE A 491 -28.47 10.22 34.10
CA ILE A 491 -27.99 10.68 32.79
C ILE A 491 -28.93 10.30 31.65
N TYR A 492 -29.80 9.32 31.84
CA TYR A 492 -30.80 8.84 30.87
C TYR A 492 -32.23 9.16 31.30
N SER A 493 -32.44 9.95 32.37
CA SER A 493 -33.73 10.18 33.01
C SER A 493 -34.76 10.90 32.16
N SER A 494 -34.34 11.74 31.25
CA SER A 494 -35.25 12.45 30.33
C SER A 494 -34.56 12.75 29.00
N TRP A 495 -35.36 13.05 27.97
CA TRP A 495 -34.83 13.42 26.66
C TRP A 495 -33.89 14.63 26.73
N ASP A 496 -34.25 15.67 27.48
CA ASP A 496 -33.45 16.89 27.63
C ASP A 496 -32.08 16.65 28.28
N VAL A 497 -32.01 15.75 29.25
CA VAL A 497 -30.78 15.35 29.92
C VAL A 497 -29.88 14.61 28.93
N ILE A 498 -30.44 13.64 28.20
CA ILE A 498 -29.73 12.88 27.17
C ILE A 498 -29.22 13.81 26.05
N TYR A 499 -30.09 14.68 25.52
CA TYR A 499 -29.76 15.61 24.47
C TYR A 499 -28.58 16.53 24.84
N ARG A 500 -28.64 17.09 26.07
CA ARG A 500 -27.54 17.91 26.58
C ARG A 500 -26.25 17.11 26.73
N ALA A 501 -26.31 15.91 27.25
CA ALA A 501 -25.14 15.03 27.38
C ALA A 501 -24.55 14.60 26.01
N VAL A 502 -25.41 14.38 25.02
CA VAL A 502 -24.95 14.11 23.62
C VAL A 502 -24.27 15.35 23.03
N LYS A 503 -24.86 16.53 23.20
CA LYS A 503 -24.31 17.79 22.69
C LYS A 503 -22.97 18.14 23.35
N GLU A 504 -22.79 17.78 24.62
CA GLU A 504 -21.51 17.93 25.35
C GLU A 504 -20.48 16.81 25.05
N GLY A 505 -20.83 15.84 24.22
CA GLY A 505 -19.95 14.71 23.88
C GLY A 505 -19.79 13.68 25.02
N LYS A 506 -20.59 13.77 26.10
CA LYS A 506 -20.58 12.83 27.22
C LYS A 506 -21.29 11.51 26.90
N LEU A 507 -22.29 11.56 26.03
CA LEU A 507 -22.94 10.40 25.47
C LEU A 507 -22.73 10.35 23.96
N THR A 508 -22.33 9.19 23.48
CA THR A 508 -22.17 8.91 22.05
C THR A 508 -22.87 7.61 21.69
N LEU A 509 -23.36 7.52 20.46
CA LEU A 509 -23.93 6.30 19.94
C LEU A 509 -23.56 6.18 18.46
N HIS A 510 -22.72 5.22 18.14
CA HIS A 510 -22.29 4.94 16.77
C HIS A 510 -23.02 3.72 16.23
N GLY A 511 -23.71 3.88 15.12
CA GLY A 511 -24.43 2.81 14.44
C GLY A 511 -23.58 2.12 13.37
N THR A 512 -23.63 0.78 13.38
CA THR A 512 -23.18 -0.07 12.26
C THR A 512 -24.39 -0.85 11.74
N SER A 513 -24.19 -1.63 10.66
CA SER A 513 -25.25 -2.51 10.14
C SER A 513 -25.68 -3.60 11.14
N HIS A 514 -24.83 -3.97 12.10
CA HIS A 514 -25.01 -5.10 13.00
C HIS A 514 -25.15 -4.73 14.48
N SER A 515 -24.77 -3.50 14.88
CA SER A 515 -24.87 -3.04 16.27
C SER A 515 -24.77 -1.52 16.38
N TYR A 516 -25.17 -0.98 17.55
CA TYR A 516 -24.77 0.33 18.05
C TYR A 516 -23.69 0.18 19.11
N CYS A 517 -22.78 1.16 19.20
CA CYS A 517 -21.73 1.19 20.21
C CYS A 517 -21.67 2.55 20.90
N LYS A 518 -21.69 2.56 22.25
CA LYS A 518 -21.52 3.79 23.02
C LYS A 518 -20.08 4.30 23.12
N ASN A 519 -19.10 3.46 22.87
CA ASN A 519 -17.66 3.82 22.90
C ASN A 519 -17.14 4.35 21.55
N GLY A 520 -17.96 4.35 20.51
CA GLY A 520 -17.60 4.86 19.20
C GLY A 520 -16.39 4.14 18.61
N TYR A 521 -15.43 4.93 18.14
CA TYR A 521 -14.20 4.43 17.52
C TYR A 521 -13.08 4.04 18.50
N ASN A 522 -13.30 4.18 19.82
CA ASN A 522 -12.34 3.80 20.86
C ASN A 522 -12.45 2.31 21.21
N CYS A 523 -12.59 1.46 20.21
CA CYS A 523 -12.69 0.03 20.38
C CYS A 523 -11.37 -0.64 19.91
N ASP A 524 -10.76 -1.43 20.82
CA ASP A 524 -9.56 -2.22 20.49
C ASP A 524 -9.90 -3.45 19.63
N MET A 525 -11.18 -3.85 19.61
CA MET A 525 -11.71 -4.94 18.80
C MET A 525 -12.25 -4.38 17.48
N ASP A 526 -11.84 -4.97 16.38
CA ASP A 526 -12.30 -4.54 15.05
C ASP A 526 -13.71 -5.07 14.74
N GLY A 527 -14.69 -4.67 15.56
CA GLY A 527 -16.07 -5.15 15.51
C GLY A 527 -16.77 -4.91 14.17
N VAL A 528 -16.28 -3.99 13.37
CA VAL A 528 -16.84 -3.75 12.02
C VAL A 528 -16.46 -4.86 11.04
N VAL A 529 -15.28 -5.44 11.19
CA VAL A 529 -14.80 -6.57 10.37
C VAL A 529 -15.16 -7.91 11.02
N MET A 530 -15.19 -7.93 12.35
CA MET A 530 -15.50 -9.11 13.15
C MET A 530 -16.74 -8.85 14.01
N PRO A 531 -17.93 -8.78 13.40
CA PRO A 531 -19.17 -8.34 14.06
C PRO A 531 -19.57 -9.24 15.24
N GLN A 532 -19.14 -10.50 15.28
CA GLN A 532 -19.38 -11.43 16.39
C GLN A 532 -18.90 -10.87 17.73
N PHE A 533 -17.83 -10.10 17.77
CA PHE A 533 -17.32 -9.50 19.00
C PHE A 533 -18.20 -8.36 19.53
N CYS A 534 -19.12 -7.84 18.70
CA CYS A 534 -20.09 -6.85 19.15
C CYS A 534 -21.31 -7.48 19.83
N VAL A 535 -21.56 -8.78 19.72
CA VAL A 535 -22.69 -9.45 20.36
C VAL A 535 -22.44 -9.57 21.88
N ASP A 536 -21.26 -10.09 22.25
CA ASP A 536 -20.85 -10.24 23.67
C ASP A 536 -19.58 -9.41 23.91
N CYS A 537 -19.71 -8.09 23.69
CA CYS A 537 -18.62 -7.15 23.80
C CYS A 537 -18.11 -7.04 25.24
N SER A 538 -16.81 -7.36 25.47
CA SER A 538 -16.19 -7.30 26.81
C SER A 538 -16.17 -5.90 27.42
N SER A 539 -16.19 -4.83 26.60
CA SER A 539 -16.30 -3.44 27.07
C SER A 539 -17.71 -3.07 27.54
N GLY A 540 -18.71 -3.94 27.39
CA GLY A 540 -20.09 -3.66 27.77
C GLY A 540 -20.73 -2.50 27.01
N SER A 541 -20.36 -2.30 25.71
CA SER A 541 -20.73 -1.08 24.98
C SER A 541 -21.69 -1.31 23.81
N SER A 542 -21.98 -2.56 23.46
CA SER A 542 -22.79 -2.90 22.30
C SER A 542 -24.28 -2.93 22.59
N ILE A 543 -25.07 -2.43 21.65
CA ILE A 543 -26.52 -2.46 21.65
C ILE A 543 -26.98 -2.94 20.28
N ILE A 544 -27.89 -3.89 20.25
CA ILE A 544 -28.49 -4.44 19.04
C ILE A 544 -30.00 -4.27 19.15
N ASP A 545 -30.62 -3.62 18.19
CA ASP A 545 -32.06 -3.46 18.11
C ASP A 545 -32.70 -4.42 17.10
N GLU A 546 -34.02 -4.35 16.93
CA GLU A 546 -34.74 -5.21 15.99
C GLU A 546 -34.26 -5.10 14.54
N GLN A 547 -33.90 -3.90 14.10
CA GLN A 547 -33.42 -3.69 12.73
C GLN A 547 -32.08 -4.40 12.48
N GLN A 548 -31.20 -4.33 13.46
CA GLN A 548 -29.91 -5.00 13.43
C GLN A 548 -30.04 -6.51 13.66
N ALA A 549 -31.01 -6.95 14.45
CA ALA A 549 -31.35 -8.37 14.59
C ALA A 549 -31.77 -8.99 13.25
N LYS A 550 -32.52 -8.27 12.42
CA LYS A 550 -32.84 -8.68 11.03
C LYS A 550 -31.59 -8.80 10.15
N TRP A 551 -30.57 -7.94 10.37
CA TRP A 551 -29.30 -8.10 9.69
C TRP A 551 -28.58 -9.38 10.13
N TRP A 552 -28.59 -9.70 11.41
CA TRP A 552 -28.01 -10.94 11.95
C TRP A 552 -28.74 -12.17 11.42
N GLN A 553 -30.04 -12.14 11.29
CA GLN A 553 -30.85 -13.22 10.68
C GLN A 553 -30.45 -13.46 9.22
N LYS A 554 -30.28 -12.39 8.43
CA LYS A 554 -29.80 -12.51 7.04
C LYS A 554 -28.37 -13.07 7.00
N LYS A 555 -27.52 -12.62 7.90
CA LYS A 555 -26.13 -13.09 8.01
C LYS A 555 -26.06 -14.57 8.36
N HIS A 556 -26.87 -15.01 9.32
CA HIS A 556 -27.02 -16.43 9.68
C HIS A 556 -27.37 -17.28 8.46
N ARG A 557 -28.46 -16.94 7.76
CA ARG A 557 -28.90 -17.65 6.55
C ARG A 557 -27.80 -17.68 5.49
N SER A 558 -27.14 -16.58 5.23
CA SER A 558 -26.07 -16.50 4.23
C SER A 558 -24.91 -17.40 4.58
N LEU A 559 -24.46 -17.40 5.83
CA LEU A 559 -23.31 -18.20 6.26
C LEU A 559 -23.64 -19.69 6.35
N THR A 560 -24.82 -20.07 6.84
CA THR A 560 -25.26 -21.49 6.91
C THR A 560 -25.42 -22.07 5.50
N THR A 561 -25.97 -21.29 4.56
CA THR A 561 -26.03 -21.70 3.14
C THR A 561 -24.63 -21.86 2.55
N TYR A 562 -23.74 -20.90 2.78
CA TYR A 562 -22.37 -20.98 2.27
C TYR A 562 -21.61 -22.19 2.83
N MET A 563 -21.79 -22.48 4.13
CA MET A 563 -21.16 -23.63 4.79
C MET A 563 -21.72 -24.99 4.31
N ALA A 564 -22.97 -25.02 3.84
CA ALA A 564 -23.61 -26.22 3.31
C ALA A 564 -23.15 -26.57 1.89
N TYR A 565 -22.79 -25.58 1.07
CA TYR A 565 -22.47 -25.76 -0.36
C TYR A 565 -21.01 -25.43 -0.72
N GLY A 566 -20.19 -24.96 0.22
CA GLY A 566 -18.79 -24.58 -0.03
C GLY A 566 -17.85 -25.79 0.11
N ASP A 567 -17.37 -26.33 -1.02
CA ASP A 567 -16.49 -27.50 -1.03
C ASP A 567 -15.03 -27.22 -0.64
N ASP A 568 -14.58 -25.95 -0.65
CA ASP A 568 -13.18 -25.53 -0.45
C ASP A 568 -12.99 -24.50 0.70
N ILE A 569 -13.68 -24.67 1.81
CA ILE A 569 -13.53 -23.77 2.96
C ILE A 569 -12.35 -24.22 3.83
N SER A 570 -11.34 -23.35 4.01
CA SER A 570 -10.23 -23.65 4.91
C SER A 570 -10.71 -23.87 6.36
N VAL A 571 -10.00 -24.68 7.15
CA VAL A 571 -10.32 -24.95 8.56
C VAL A 571 -10.42 -23.64 9.36
N THR A 572 -9.54 -22.68 9.10
CA THR A 572 -9.52 -21.37 9.76
C THR A 572 -10.75 -20.54 9.40
N ASP A 573 -11.13 -20.49 8.11
CA ASP A 573 -12.30 -19.74 7.67
C ASP A 573 -13.59 -20.40 8.16
N ARG A 574 -13.63 -21.73 8.17
CA ARG A 574 -14.74 -22.49 8.72
C ARG A 574 -14.97 -22.16 10.20
N SER A 575 -13.92 -22.18 11.01
CA SER A 575 -14.01 -21.80 12.45
C SER A 575 -14.46 -20.34 12.63
N HIS A 576 -13.99 -19.45 11.77
CA HIS A 576 -14.42 -18.04 11.78
C HIS A 576 -15.90 -17.87 11.43
N TYR A 577 -16.40 -18.60 10.43
CA TYR A 577 -17.83 -18.55 10.08
C TYR A 577 -18.72 -19.16 11.15
N ILE A 578 -18.30 -20.25 11.78
CA ILE A 578 -19.03 -20.86 12.90
C ILE A 578 -19.18 -19.85 14.05
N THR A 579 -18.12 -19.10 14.40
CA THR A 579 -18.23 -18.09 15.47
C THR A 579 -19.20 -16.96 15.10
N GLN A 580 -19.30 -16.56 13.84
CA GLN A 580 -20.27 -15.58 13.38
C GLN A 580 -21.70 -16.15 13.36
N ILE A 581 -21.87 -17.41 12.98
CA ILE A 581 -23.19 -18.09 13.01
C ILE A 581 -23.69 -18.16 14.44
N ARG A 582 -22.87 -18.61 15.40
CA ARG A 582 -23.23 -18.67 16.83
C ARG A 582 -23.58 -17.29 17.41
N ALA A 583 -22.84 -16.25 17.02
CA ALA A 583 -23.17 -14.88 17.41
C ALA A 583 -24.52 -14.43 16.86
N ALA A 584 -24.83 -14.79 15.61
CA ALA A 584 -26.14 -14.52 15.01
C ALA A 584 -27.26 -15.27 15.74
N GLU A 585 -27.05 -16.54 16.06
CA GLU A 585 -28.00 -17.38 16.83
C GLU A 585 -28.28 -16.78 18.20
N ASN A 586 -27.27 -16.30 18.93
CA ASN A 586 -27.45 -15.62 20.22
C ASN A 586 -28.34 -14.38 20.07
N VAL A 587 -28.12 -13.56 19.04
CA VAL A 587 -28.98 -12.39 18.80
C VAL A 587 -30.39 -12.81 18.43
N MET A 588 -30.56 -13.80 17.55
CA MET A 588 -31.88 -14.30 17.14
C MET A 588 -32.65 -14.87 18.32
N GLN A 589 -31.97 -15.59 19.22
CA GLN A 589 -32.54 -16.11 20.45
C GLN A 589 -33.01 -14.99 21.38
N ASP A 590 -32.23 -13.95 21.61
CA ASP A 590 -32.60 -12.78 22.42
C ASP A 590 -33.87 -12.09 21.90
N PHE A 591 -34.09 -12.09 20.60
CA PHE A 591 -35.29 -11.52 19.96
C PHE A 591 -36.44 -12.52 19.80
N GLY A 592 -36.24 -13.82 20.09
CA GLY A 592 -37.23 -14.86 19.87
C GLY A 592 -37.51 -15.16 18.40
N MET A 593 -36.50 -14.98 17.53
CA MET A 593 -36.58 -15.31 16.11
C MET A 593 -36.36 -16.80 15.89
N GLU A 594 -37.12 -17.43 15.00
CA GLU A 594 -36.94 -18.81 14.64
C GLU A 594 -35.68 -19.03 13.80
N PHE A 595 -34.88 -20.03 14.12
CA PHE A 595 -33.74 -20.49 13.35
C PHE A 595 -33.49 -21.99 13.60
N THR A 596 -32.79 -22.61 12.63
CA THR A 596 -32.22 -23.94 12.81
C THR A 596 -30.80 -23.79 13.30
N ALA A 597 -30.49 -24.35 14.47
CA ALA A 597 -29.15 -24.29 15.04
C ALA A 597 -28.13 -24.96 14.12
N PHE A 598 -26.99 -24.34 13.98
CA PHE A 598 -25.91 -24.89 13.14
C PHE A 598 -25.02 -25.82 13.99
N GLU A 599 -25.16 -27.11 13.74
CA GLU A 599 -24.41 -28.16 14.44
C GLU A 599 -23.05 -28.38 13.79
N ALA A 600 -22.02 -27.67 14.26
CA ALA A 600 -20.63 -27.94 13.89
C ALA A 600 -19.69 -27.65 15.06
N GLU A 601 -18.69 -28.48 15.22
CA GLU A 601 -17.63 -28.27 16.19
C GLU A 601 -16.57 -27.31 15.65
N LEU A 602 -16.03 -26.46 16.54
CA LEU A 602 -14.85 -25.63 16.23
C LEU A 602 -13.63 -26.54 16.18
N ALA A 603 -12.95 -26.60 15.05
CA ALA A 603 -11.67 -27.25 14.97
C ALA A 603 -10.62 -26.37 15.69
N VAL A 604 -10.16 -26.82 16.84
CA VAL A 604 -9.01 -26.23 17.52
C VAL A 604 -7.75 -26.80 16.88
N MET A 605 -6.98 -25.97 16.21
CA MET A 605 -5.64 -26.38 15.80
C MET A 605 -4.77 -26.47 17.06
N GLU A 606 -4.33 -27.67 17.40
CA GLU A 606 -3.23 -27.83 18.35
C GLU A 606 -1.99 -27.12 17.77
N ILE A 607 -1.41 -26.19 18.55
CA ILE A 607 -0.31 -25.33 18.16
C ILE A 607 1.02 -26.05 18.43
#